data_57383b873e415e4a073c82b610eb6dda
#
_entry.id   57383b873e415e4a073c82b610eb6dda
#
_cell.length_a   1.000
_cell.length_b   1.000
_cell.length_c   1.000
_cell.angle_alpha   90.00
_cell.angle_beta   90.00
_cell.angle_gamma   90.00
#
_symmetry.space_group_name_H-M   'P 1'
#
loop_
_entity.id
_entity.type
_entity.pdbx_description
1 polymer ?
#
loop_
_entity_poly.entity_id
_entity_poly.type
_entity_poly.pdbx_seq_one_letter_code
_entity_poly.pdbx_strand_id
1 'polypeptide(L)'
;TREGNAKKWNTMSEEERKHAKVMQKKLQAILLSTPSREPMDPNYRRVLYVRYADDFLIGVIGNKADAEQIKTAVSEFLKQELNLTMSPEKTLITHGHDKARFLGYDITISKNQAVKKTKGGVKRAYNGRVVLLLPKEKWMGKLQEYRALNIQKDGTGKEIWMPVARNGLQNKEPIEILAQFNGEIRGIYNYYRLARNVSVLNKFCYVMEYSMYKTIARKMRCSAAKVKKKYTRDRIFGIEYETK
;
A
#
# COMPACT_ATOMS: atom_id res chain seq x y z
N THR A 1 10.55 37.03 -16.40
CA THR A 1 9.14 37.09 -15.98
C THR A 1 8.23 36.53 -17.07
N ARG A 2 7.04 36.00 -16.74
CA ARG A 2 6.08 35.42 -17.72
C ARG A 2 5.68 36.45 -18.78
N GLU A 3 5.53 37.71 -18.41
CA GLU A 3 5.18 38.82 -19.31
C GLU A 3 6.30 39.16 -20.30
N GLY A 4 7.56 39.15 -19.85
CA GLY A 4 8.71 39.40 -20.74
C GLY A 4 8.88 38.30 -21.80
N ASN A 5 8.58 37.05 -21.45
CA ASN A 5 8.62 35.94 -22.40
C ASN A 5 7.46 35.96 -23.40
N ALA A 6 6.28 36.43 -23.00
CA ALA A 6 5.13 36.59 -23.88
C ALA A 6 5.38 37.71 -24.89
N LYS A 7 5.97 38.86 -24.49
CA LYS A 7 6.35 39.96 -25.38
C LYS A 7 7.39 39.51 -26.42
N LYS A 8 8.45 38.78 -25.98
CA LYS A 8 9.45 38.23 -26.90
C LYS A 8 8.85 37.25 -27.90
N TRP A 9 7.93 36.38 -27.44
CA TRP A 9 7.26 35.42 -28.31
C TRP A 9 6.45 36.11 -29.44
N ASN A 10 5.79 37.20 -29.12
CA ASN A 10 4.96 37.93 -30.08
C ASN A 10 5.77 38.70 -31.13
N THR A 11 7.03 39.03 -30.84
CA THR A 11 7.93 39.72 -31.77
C THR A 11 8.75 38.82 -32.70
N MET A 12 8.72 37.48 -32.43
CA MET A 12 9.44 36.47 -33.21
C MET A 12 8.77 36.21 -34.56
N SER A 13 9.58 35.99 -35.61
CA SER A 13 9.10 35.49 -36.90
C SER A 13 8.51 34.06 -36.78
N GLU A 14 7.77 33.66 -37.81
CA GLU A 14 7.16 32.31 -37.80
C GLU A 14 8.20 31.19 -37.81
N GLU A 15 9.34 31.37 -38.49
CA GLU A 15 10.45 30.41 -38.50
C GLU A 15 11.15 30.33 -37.15
N GLU A 16 11.40 31.46 -36.50
CA GLU A 16 11.97 31.49 -35.15
C GLU A 16 11.06 30.82 -34.14
N ARG A 17 9.73 30.98 -34.23
CA ARG A 17 8.75 30.30 -33.38
C ARG A 17 8.76 28.78 -33.62
N LYS A 18 8.87 28.34 -34.88
CA LYS A 18 8.99 26.91 -35.21
C LYS A 18 10.27 26.31 -34.60
N HIS A 19 11.39 27.00 -34.77
CA HIS A 19 12.67 26.57 -34.20
C HIS A 19 12.64 26.53 -32.66
N ALA A 20 12.08 27.55 -32.02
CA ALA A 20 11.93 27.63 -30.58
C ALA A 20 11.05 26.48 -30.04
N LYS A 21 9.95 26.12 -30.72
CA LYS A 21 9.10 24.98 -30.37
C LYS A 21 9.84 23.64 -30.46
N VAL A 22 10.67 23.46 -31.50
CA VAL A 22 11.49 22.25 -31.67
C VAL A 22 12.52 22.15 -30.56
N MET A 23 13.21 23.27 -30.26
CA MET A 23 14.19 23.33 -29.19
C MET A 23 13.55 23.06 -27.82
N GLN A 24 12.39 23.66 -27.56
CA GLN A 24 11.64 23.41 -26.32
C GLN A 24 11.29 21.94 -26.15
N LYS A 25 10.84 21.26 -27.22
CA LYS A 25 10.56 19.81 -27.18
C LYS A 25 11.82 19.00 -26.87
N LYS A 26 12.96 19.33 -27.50
CA LYS A 26 14.25 18.67 -27.22
C LYS A 26 14.68 18.86 -25.77
N LEU A 27 14.64 20.10 -25.26
CA LEU A 27 14.99 20.40 -23.87
C LEU A 27 14.05 19.71 -22.87
N GLN A 28 12.76 19.65 -23.19
CA GLN A 28 11.78 18.94 -22.36
C GLN A 28 12.05 17.42 -22.34
N ALA A 29 12.44 16.83 -23.46
CA ALA A 29 12.82 15.43 -23.52
C ALA A 29 14.07 15.14 -22.67
N ILE A 30 15.08 15.97 -22.74
CA ILE A 30 16.31 15.89 -21.92
C ILE A 30 15.93 16.03 -20.44
N LEU A 31 15.15 17.03 -20.06
CA LEU A 31 14.70 17.26 -18.70
C LEU A 31 13.92 16.05 -18.14
N LEU A 32 13.10 15.42 -18.96
CA LEU A 32 12.34 14.23 -18.58
C LEU A 32 13.20 12.96 -18.46
N SER A 33 14.27 12.85 -19.24
CA SER A 33 15.20 11.72 -19.17
C SER A 33 16.25 11.86 -18.06
N THR A 34 16.57 13.09 -17.64
CA THR A 34 17.58 13.35 -16.61
C THR A 34 16.98 13.19 -15.21
N PRO A 35 17.49 12.31 -14.33
CA PRO A 35 17.05 12.20 -12.95
C PRO A 35 17.23 13.53 -12.19
N SER A 36 16.22 13.90 -11.38
CA SER A 36 16.28 15.12 -10.56
C SER A 36 17.17 14.97 -9.31
N ARG A 37 17.57 13.76 -9.00
CA ARG A 37 18.46 13.40 -7.89
C ARG A 37 19.36 12.28 -8.32
N GLU A 38 20.61 12.33 -7.92
CA GLU A 38 21.54 11.22 -8.06
C GLU A 38 21.52 10.40 -6.77
N PRO A 39 20.87 9.23 -6.76
CA PRO A 39 20.75 8.41 -5.56
C PRO A 39 22.09 7.77 -5.15
N MET A 40 23.07 7.77 -6.03
CA MET A 40 24.40 7.17 -5.83
C MET A 40 25.49 8.23 -5.64
N ASP A 41 25.14 9.48 -5.31
CA ASP A 41 26.12 10.53 -5.00
C ASP A 41 26.96 10.09 -3.79
N PRO A 42 28.30 9.85 -3.95
CA PRO A 42 29.16 9.37 -2.89
C PRO A 42 29.34 10.40 -1.76
N ASN A 43 29.05 11.67 -2.02
CA ASN A 43 29.16 12.76 -1.06
C ASN A 43 27.88 12.93 -0.23
N TYR A 44 26.76 12.31 -0.62
CA TYR A 44 25.49 12.41 0.09
C TYR A 44 25.19 11.12 0.86
N ARG A 45 25.57 11.11 2.13
CA ARG A 45 25.28 10.01 3.04
C ARG A 45 24.32 10.46 4.12
N ARG A 46 23.32 9.66 4.42
CA ARG A 46 22.33 9.95 5.44
C ARG A 46 21.79 8.69 6.11
N VAL A 47 21.58 8.79 7.41
CA VAL A 47 20.96 7.73 8.22
C VAL A 47 19.68 8.28 8.81
N LEU A 48 18.60 7.51 8.72
CA LEU A 48 17.32 7.78 9.37
C LEU A 48 16.97 6.60 10.26
N TYR A 49 16.58 6.88 11.48
CA TYR A 49 16.23 5.88 12.47
C TYR A 49 14.78 6.04 12.90
N VAL A 50 14.04 4.94 12.92
CA VAL A 50 12.66 4.86 13.41
C VAL A 50 12.55 3.67 14.33
N ARG A 51 11.98 3.87 15.53
CA ARG A 51 11.78 2.82 16.54
C ARG A 51 10.31 2.74 16.94
N TYR A 52 9.84 1.55 17.16
CA TYR A 52 8.57 1.26 17.79
C TYR A 52 8.73 0.07 18.75
N ALA A 53 8.66 0.34 20.05
CA ALA A 53 8.98 -0.64 21.11
C ALA A 53 10.36 -1.28 20.88
N ASP A 54 10.41 -2.58 20.67
CA ASP A 54 11.62 -3.36 20.44
C ASP A 54 12.03 -3.39 18.95
N ASP A 55 11.10 -3.07 18.06
CA ASP A 55 11.36 -3.07 16.61
C ASP A 55 11.97 -1.73 16.18
N PHE A 56 12.98 -1.78 15.33
CA PHE A 56 13.56 -0.57 14.71
C PHE A 56 13.83 -0.75 13.22
N LEU A 57 13.84 0.35 12.51
CA LEU A 57 14.19 0.43 11.10
C LEU A 57 15.22 1.54 10.90
N ILE A 58 16.31 1.20 10.22
CA ILE A 58 17.36 2.16 9.87
C ILE A 58 17.39 2.30 8.34
N GLY A 59 17.09 3.50 7.84
CA GLY A 59 17.23 3.85 6.44
C GLY A 59 18.60 4.45 6.18
N VAL A 60 19.38 3.83 5.32
CA VAL A 60 20.73 4.29 4.97
C VAL A 60 20.75 4.77 3.53
N ILE A 61 21.18 6.02 3.31
CA ILE A 61 21.58 6.51 1.99
C ILE A 61 23.11 6.38 1.93
N GLY A 62 23.58 5.39 1.19
CA GLY A 62 24.97 5.00 1.12
C GLY A 62 25.15 3.65 0.42
N ASN A 63 26.33 3.09 0.50
CA ASN A 63 26.61 1.76 -0.06
C ASN A 63 26.25 0.65 0.95
N LYS A 64 26.38 -0.61 0.51
CA LYS A 64 26.09 -1.77 1.35
C LYS A 64 27.06 -1.87 2.54
N ALA A 65 28.34 -1.53 2.33
CA ALA A 65 29.35 -1.55 3.38
C ALA A 65 29.02 -0.56 4.52
N ASP A 66 28.48 0.63 4.20
CA ASP A 66 28.00 1.57 5.23
C ASP A 66 26.90 0.95 6.07
N ALA A 67 25.96 0.23 5.45
CA ALA A 67 24.89 -0.43 6.18
C ALA A 67 25.37 -1.58 7.06
N GLU A 68 26.38 -2.32 6.61
CA GLU A 68 27.05 -3.40 7.38
C GLU A 68 27.80 -2.82 8.59
N GLN A 69 28.52 -1.74 8.42
CA GLN A 69 29.21 -1.04 9.53
C GLN A 69 28.20 -0.54 10.58
N ILE A 70 27.09 0.07 10.15
CA ILE A 70 26.05 0.52 11.06
C ILE A 70 25.42 -0.65 11.81
N LYS A 71 25.15 -1.77 11.13
CA LYS A 71 24.61 -2.97 11.76
C LYS A 71 25.55 -3.50 12.85
N THR A 72 26.85 -3.56 12.57
CA THR A 72 27.88 -4.00 13.52
C THR A 72 27.94 -3.06 14.72
N ALA A 73 28.05 -1.76 14.49
CA ALA A 73 28.11 -0.76 15.55
C ALA A 73 26.87 -0.80 16.46
N VAL A 74 25.67 -0.95 15.90
CA VAL A 74 24.44 -1.08 16.68
C VAL A 74 24.44 -2.38 17.51
N SER A 75 24.92 -3.50 16.92
CA SER A 75 25.00 -4.79 17.64
C SER A 75 25.95 -4.72 18.83
N GLU A 76 27.11 -4.08 18.63
CA GLU A 76 28.12 -3.87 19.69
C GLU A 76 27.57 -2.98 20.80
N PHE A 77 26.98 -1.86 20.44
CA PHE A 77 26.35 -0.94 21.39
C PHE A 77 25.27 -1.63 22.25
N LEU A 78 24.35 -2.38 21.62
CA LEU A 78 23.29 -3.12 22.33
C LEU A 78 23.89 -4.13 23.31
N LYS A 79 24.97 -4.82 22.91
CA LYS A 79 25.63 -5.82 23.75
C LYS A 79 26.40 -5.21 24.91
N GLN A 80 27.18 -4.14 24.64
CA GLN A 80 28.11 -3.55 25.60
C GLN A 80 27.36 -2.66 26.61
N GLU A 81 26.46 -1.78 26.11
CA GLU A 81 25.82 -0.77 26.96
C GLU A 81 24.51 -1.26 27.59
N LEU A 82 23.78 -2.13 26.89
CA LEU A 82 22.44 -2.53 27.31
C LEU A 82 22.34 -4.02 27.66
N ASN A 83 23.40 -4.80 27.45
CA ASN A 83 23.43 -6.26 27.63
C ASN A 83 22.31 -6.98 26.85
N LEU A 84 21.96 -6.43 25.69
CA LEU A 84 20.93 -6.97 24.79
C LEU A 84 21.56 -7.62 23.56
N THR A 85 20.97 -8.71 23.10
CA THR A 85 21.42 -9.42 21.90
C THR A 85 20.46 -9.20 20.76
N MET A 86 20.97 -8.68 19.64
CA MET A 86 20.20 -8.49 18.42
C MET A 86 19.99 -9.84 17.70
N SER A 87 18.75 -10.15 17.30
CA SER A 87 18.45 -11.37 16.55
C SER A 87 19.02 -11.32 15.13
N PRO A 88 19.98 -12.19 14.76
CA PRO A 88 20.57 -12.20 13.43
C PRO A 88 19.56 -12.51 12.32
N GLU A 89 18.60 -13.40 12.61
CA GLU A 89 17.58 -13.85 11.65
C GLU A 89 16.57 -12.75 11.30
N LYS A 90 16.29 -11.85 12.26
CA LYS A 90 15.32 -10.75 12.08
C LYS A 90 15.98 -9.47 11.61
N THR A 91 17.27 -9.29 11.84
CA THR A 91 18.01 -8.07 11.49
C THR A 91 18.68 -8.23 10.13
N LEU A 92 17.95 -7.88 9.08
CA LEU A 92 18.37 -8.02 7.69
C LEU A 92 18.77 -6.67 7.09
N ILE A 93 19.77 -6.70 6.21
CA ILE A 93 20.09 -5.57 5.32
C ILE A 93 19.36 -5.82 4.01
N THR A 94 18.42 -4.93 3.69
CA THR A 94 17.58 -5.05 2.50
C THR A 94 17.85 -3.87 1.58
N HIS A 95 18.04 -4.14 0.28
CA HIS A 95 18.20 -3.07 -0.69
C HIS A 95 16.93 -2.22 -0.77
N GLY A 96 17.05 -0.89 -0.90
CA GLY A 96 15.91 0.02 -0.79
C GLY A 96 14.78 -0.22 -1.81
N HIS A 97 15.06 -0.85 -2.96
CA HIS A 97 14.03 -1.22 -3.95
C HIS A 97 13.37 -2.58 -3.66
N ASP A 98 13.94 -3.36 -2.76
CA ASP A 98 13.32 -4.58 -2.25
C ASP A 98 12.36 -4.24 -1.12
N LYS A 99 11.68 -5.25 -0.61
CA LYS A 99 10.67 -5.05 0.43
C LYS A 99 11.24 -5.40 1.80
N ALA A 100 11.45 -4.39 2.63
CA ALA A 100 11.77 -4.59 4.04
C ALA A 100 10.47 -4.69 4.85
N ARG A 101 10.33 -5.72 5.69
CA ARG A 101 9.18 -5.89 6.56
C ARG A 101 9.37 -5.12 7.86
N PHE A 102 8.43 -4.20 8.16
CA PHE A 102 8.40 -3.47 9.42
C PHE A 102 6.96 -3.16 9.84
N LEU A 103 6.61 -3.48 11.08
CA LEU A 103 5.25 -3.29 11.65
C LEU A 103 4.14 -3.81 10.73
N GLY A 104 4.32 -4.97 10.12
CA GLY A 104 3.33 -5.57 9.25
C GLY A 104 3.19 -4.96 7.86
N TYR A 105 3.91 -3.88 7.55
CA TYR A 105 4.02 -3.30 6.22
C TYR A 105 5.25 -3.83 5.47
N ASP A 106 5.17 -3.86 4.15
CA ASP A 106 6.34 -3.91 3.28
C ASP A 106 6.76 -2.48 2.93
N ILE A 107 7.99 -2.12 3.29
CA ILE A 107 8.57 -0.82 3.01
C ILE A 107 9.51 -0.96 1.83
N THR A 108 9.39 -0.09 0.85
CA THR A 108 10.27 -0.05 -0.32
C THR A 108 10.44 1.38 -0.82
N ILE A 109 11.46 1.61 -1.62
CA ILE A 109 11.69 2.89 -2.30
C ILE A 109 11.18 2.80 -3.73
N SER A 110 10.33 3.73 -4.12
CA SER A 110 9.74 3.72 -5.46
C SER A 110 10.81 3.93 -6.54
N LYS A 111 10.83 2.99 -7.51
CA LYS A 111 11.64 3.06 -8.73
C LYS A 111 10.70 3.23 -9.91
N ASN A 112 10.25 4.46 -10.17
CA ASN A 112 9.36 4.71 -11.28
C ASN A 112 9.81 5.95 -12.05
N GLN A 113 10.35 5.75 -13.24
CA GLN A 113 10.77 6.81 -14.15
C GLN A 113 9.69 7.14 -15.18
N ALA A 114 8.49 6.56 -15.05
CA ALA A 114 7.41 6.80 -16.02
C ALA A 114 7.00 8.28 -16.04
N VAL A 115 6.71 8.73 -17.22
CA VAL A 115 6.20 10.07 -17.49
C VAL A 115 4.66 10.01 -17.45
N LYS A 116 4.03 10.87 -16.65
CA LYS A 116 2.57 10.96 -16.55
C LYS A 116 2.05 12.21 -17.23
N LYS A 117 1.03 12.04 -18.05
CA LYS A 117 0.23 13.18 -18.57
C LYS A 117 -0.69 13.69 -17.46
N THR A 118 -0.67 15.00 -17.21
CA THR A 118 -1.53 15.68 -16.25
C THR A 118 -2.22 16.86 -16.95
N LYS A 119 -3.26 17.45 -16.33
CA LYS A 119 -3.93 18.65 -16.87
C LYS A 119 -2.96 19.82 -17.12
N GLY A 120 -1.84 19.89 -16.39
CA GLY A 120 -0.80 20.93 -16.54
C GLY A 120 0.40 20.51 -17.40
N GLY A 121 0.27 19.44 -18.22
CA GLY A 121 1.34 18.95 -19.10
C GLY A 121 1.93 17.61 -18.63
N VAL A 122 3.10 17.28 -19.16
CA VAL A 122 3.78 16.02 -18.90
C VAL A 122 4.71 16.20 -17.71
N LYS A 123 4.56 15.33 -16.71
CA LYS A 123 5.40 15.33 -15.51
C LYS A 123 6.01 13.95 -15.30
N ARG A 124 7.25 13.93 -14.79
CA ARG A 124 7.89 12.69 -14.36
C ARG A 124 7.17 12.13 -13.13
N ALA A 125 7.02 10.81 -13.06
CA ALA A 125 6.61 10.14 -11.83
C ALA A 125 7.66 10.37 -10.74
N TYR A 126 7.21 10.51 -9.51
CA TYR A 126 8.08 10.75 -8.37
C TYR A 126 8.91 9.48 -8.09
N ASN A 127 10.25 9.61 -8.16
CA ASN A 127 11.19 8.55 -7.86
C ASN A 127 11.82 8.75 -6.48
N GLY A 128 12.33 7.67 -5.87
CA GLY A 128 13.04 7.76 -4.58
C GLY A 128 12.14 8.05 -3.36
N ARG A 129 10.82 7.86 -3.45
CA ARG A 129 9.92 7.96 -2.29
C ARG A 129 9.86 6.64 -1.53
N VAL A 130 9.87 6.73 -0.22
CA VAL A 130 9.50 5.62 0.65
C VAL A 130 8.02 5.31 0.46
N VAL A 131 7.72 4.05 0.24
CA VAL A 131 6.37 3.54 -0.02
C VAL A 131 6.05 2.44 0.97
N LEU A 132 4.93 2.56 1.64
CA LEU A 132 4.35 1.52 2.47
C LEU A 132 3.40 0.67 1.62
N LEU A 133 3.53 -0.64 1.68
CA LEU A 133 2.66 -1.58 0.98
C LEU A 133 2.01 -2.53 1.98
N LEU A 134 0.77 -2.88 1.72
CA LEU A 134 0.07 -3.96 2.41
C LEU A 134 0.49 -5.30 1.79
N PRO A 135 1.13 -6.20 2.54
CA PRO A 135 1.49 -7.52 2.04
C PRO A 135 0.28 -8.40 1.77
N LYS A 136 0.34 -9.19 0.68
CA LYS A 136 -0.77 -10.08 0.28
C LYS A 136 -1.10 -11.10 1.38
N GLU A 137 -0.10 -11.70 1.98
CA GLU A 137 -0.24 -12.72 3.02
C GLU A 137 -0.94 -12.19 4.28
N LYS A 138 -0.81 -10.90 4.61
CA LYS A 138 -1.43 -10.32 5.80
C LYS A 138 -2.96 -10.26 5.69
N TRP A 139 -3.49 -9.69 4.60
CA TRP A 139 -4.94 -9.61 4.44
C TRP A 139 -5.57 -10.94 4.04
N MET A 140 -4.85 -11.80 3.31
CA MET A 140 -5.31 -13.16 3.03
C MET A 140 -5.32 -14.02 4.30
N GLY A 141 -4.26 -13.94 5.10
CA GLY A 141 -4.20 -14.65 6.38
C GLY A 141 -5.35 -14.25 7.31
N LYS A 142 -5.74 -12.98 7.33
CA LYS A 142 -6.92 -12.53 8.08
C LYS A 142 -8.24 -13.16 7.58
N LEU A 143 -8.43 -13.30 6.27
CA LEU A 143 -9.61 -14.00 5.74
C LEU A 143 -9.66 -15.47 6.13
N GLN A 144 -8.51 -16.14 6.22
CA GLN A 144 -8.39 -17.52 6.67
C GLN A 144 -8.62 -17.63 8.18
N GLU A 145 -7.99 -16.74 8.98
CA GLU A 145 -8.17 -16.66 10.44
C GLU A 145 -9.65 -16.47 10.80
N TYR A 146 -10.34 -15.58 10.08
CA TYR A 146 -11.78 -15.34 10.25
C TYR A 146 -12.64 -16.48 9.68
N ARG A 147 -12.04 -17.46 9.01
CA ARG A 147 -12.77 -18.52 8.31
C ARG A 147 -13.84 -17.99 7.35
N ALA A 148 -13.52 -16.88 6.69
CA ALA A 148 -14.43 -16.21 5.75
C ALA A 148 -14.21 -16.65 4.30
N LEU A 149 -13.08 -17.31 3.99
CA LEU A 149 -12.65 -17.67 2.66
C LEU A 149 -12.28 -19.15 2.59
N ASN A 150 -12.78 -19.83 1.56
CA ASN A 150 -12.28 -21.12 1.09
C ASN A 150 -11.62 -20.91 -0.28
N ILE A 151 -10.41 -21.44 -0.46
CA ILE A 151 -9.67 -21.37 -1.72
C ILE A 151 -9.64 -22.81 -2.30
N GLN A 152 -10.20 -22.95 -3.47
CA GLN A 152 -10.16 -24.19 -4.26
C GLN A 152 -9.35 -23.95 -5.53
N LYS A 153 -8.81 -25.03 -6.10
CA LYS A 153 -8.18 -24.96 -7.43
C LYS A 153 -9.14 -25.59 -8.44
N ASP A 154 -9.31 -24.93 -9.57
CA ASP A 154 -10.03 -25.52 -10.72
C ASP A 154 -9.17 -26.58 -11.41
N GLY A 155 -9.76 -27.26 -12.42
CA GLY A 155 -9.07 -28.29 -13.20
C GLY A 155 -7.82 -27.77 -13.97
N THR A 156 -7.62 -26.45 -14.04
CA THR A 156 -6.45 -25.79 -14.65
C THR A 156 -5.41 -25.37 -13.62
N GLY A 157 -5.66 -25.61 -12.31
CA GLY A 157 -4.79 -25.19 -11.21
C GLY A 157 -4.99 -23.74 -10.75
N LYS A 158 -5.95 -23.00 -11.33
CA LYS A 158 -6.26 -21.63 -10.96
C LYS A 158 -7.05 -21.58 -9.67
N GLU A 159 -6.68 -20.66 -8.77
CA GLU A 159 -7.38 -20.43 -7.51
C GLU A 159 -8.77 -19.83 -7.72
N ILE A 160 -9.78 -20.49 -7.19
CA ILE A 160 -11.15 -19.99 -7.08
C ILE A 160 -11.39 -19.61 -5.62
N TRP A 161 -11.71 -18.36 -5.40
CA TRP A 161 -11.97 -17.82 -4.08
C TRP A 161 -13.45 -17.83 -3.76
N MET A 162 -13.84 -18.61 -2.78
CA MET A 162 -15.23 -18.76 -2.37
C MET A 162 -15.44 -18.20 -0.96
N PRO A 163 -16.17 -17.08 -0.82
CA PRO A 163 -16.63 -16.64 0.49
C PRO A 163 -17.49 -17.73 1.16
N VAL A 164 -17.29 -18.02 2.42
CA VAL A 164 -18.02 -19.03 3.18
C VAL A 164 -18.69 -18.45 4.42
N ALA A 165 -19.76 -19.10 4.89
CA ALA A 165 -20.42 -18.72 6.12
C ALA A 165 -19.55 -19.01 7.34
N ARG A 166 -19.52 -18.11 8.31
CA ARG A 166 -18.78 -18.28 9.58
C ARG A 166 -19.70 -18.96 10.61
N ASN A 167 -19.54 -20.27 10.74
CA ASN A 167 -20.43 -21.09 11.58
C ASN A 167 -20.47 -20.65 13.04
N GLY A 168 -19.34 -20.19 13.59
CA GLY A 168 -19.29 -19.72 14.98
C GLY A 168 -20.13 -18.46 15.27
N LEU A 169 -20.61 -17.77 14.23
CA LEU A 169 -21.42 -16.56 14.39
C LEU A 169 -22.91 -16.78 14.15
N GLN A 170 -23.33 -17.94 13.66
CA GLN A 170 -24.73 -18.17 13.28
C GLN A 170 -25.73 -18.11 14.45
N ASN A 171 -25.25 -18.28 15.69
CA ASN A 171 -26.10 -18.18 16.90
C ASN A 171 -26.31 -16.73 17.35
N LYS A 172 -25.49 -15.78 16.86
CA LYS A 172 -25.63 -14.37 17.17
C LYS A 172 -26.80 -13.73 16.40
N GLU A 173 -27.33 -12.62 16.94
CA GLU A 173 -28.32 -11.85 16.21
C GLU A 173 -27.75 -11.21 14.93
N PRO A 174 -28.57 -11.01 13.86
CA PRO A 174 -28.07 -10.47 12.59
C PRO A 174 -27.33 -9.15 12.75
N ILE A 175 -27.76 -8.30 13.70
CA ILE A 175 -27.10 -7.01 13.97
C ILE A 175 -25.72 -7.20 14.60
N GLU A 176 -25.56 -8.19 15.50
CA GLU A 176 -24.27 -8.51 16.11
C GLU A 176 -23.29 -9.07 15.07
N ILE A 177 -23.81 -9.92 14.15
CA ILE A 177 -23.02 -10.43 13.01
C ILE A 177 -22.55 -9.24 12.17
N LEU A 178 -23.43 -8.32 11.79
CA LEU A 178 -23.09 -7.13 11.01
C LEU A 178 -22.05 -6.28 11.74
N ALA A 179 -22.24 -6.02 13.03
CA ALA A 179 -21.33 -5.22 13.84
C ALA A 179 -19.91 -5.84 13.90
N GLN A 180 -19.84 -7.17 14.05
CA GLN A 180 -18.56 -7.88 14.09
C GLN A 180 -17.83 -7.80 12.75
N PHE A 181 -18.50 -8.08 11.62
CA PHE A 181 -17.89 -7.97 10.29
C PHE A 181 -17.43 -6.53 10.00
N ASN A 182 -18.23 -5.53 10.35
CA ASN A 182 -17.88 -4.12 10.19
C ASN A 182 -16.66 -3.73 11.06
N GLY A 183 -16.57 -4.24 12.29
CA GLY A 183 -15.44 -4.01 13.18
C GLY A 183 -14.15 -4.58 12.61
N GLU A 184 -14.19 -5.82 12.09
CA GLU A 184 -13.05 -6.50 11.49
C GLU A 184 -12.58 -5.81 10.18
N ILE A 185 -13.52 -5.41 9.31
CA ILE A 185 -13.19 -4.65 8.08
C ILE A 185 -12.59 -3.30 8.43
N ARG A 186 -13.19 -2.58 9.36
CA ARG A 186 -12.72 -1.26 9.79
C ARG A 186 -11.36 -1.34 10.45
N GLY A 187 -11.12 -2.39 11.25
CA GLY A 187 -9.84 -2.63 11.92
C GLY A 187 -8.69 -2.78 10.93
N ILE A 188 -8.83 -3.65 9.94
CA ILE A 188 -7.78 -3.85 8.93
C ILE A 188 -7.58 -2.60 8.06
N TYR A 189 -8.68 -1.92 7.69
CA TYR A 189 -8.58 -0.69 6.91
C TYR A 189 -7.87 0.42 7.69
N ASN A 190 -8.23 0.66 8.94
CA ASN A 190 -7.62 1.70 9.76
C ASN A 190 -6.13 1.45 9.98
N TYR A 191 -5.73 0.19 10.15
CA TYR A 191 -4.33 -0.18 10.28
C TYR A 191 -3.54 0.07 8.98
N TYR A 192 -4.08 -0.34 7.82
CA TYR A 192 -3.38 -0.30 6.55
C TYR A 192 -3.74 0.88 5.62
N ARG A 193 -4.50 1.86 6.11
CA ARG A 193 -4.93 3.02 5.29
C ARG A 193 -3.79 3.86 4.70
N LEU A 194 -2.60 3.78 5.29
CA LEU A 194 -1.40 4.46 4.80
C LEU A 194 -0.69 3.70 3.68
N ALA A 195 -1.09 2.47 3.39
CA ALA A 195 -0.50 1.69 2.32
C ALA A 195 -0.88 2.27 0.95
N ARG A 196 0.11 2.41 0.06
CA ARG A 196 -0.12 2.89 -1.32
C ARG A 196 -1.07 1.98 -2.10
N ASN A 197 -1.05 0.68 -1.81
CA ASN A 197 -1.90 -0.32 -2.43
C ASN A 197 -3.13 -0.68 -1.59
N VAL A 198 -3.61 0.24 -0.74
CA VAL A 198 -4.78 0.01 0.14
C VAL A 198 -6.02 -0.45 -0.63
N SER A 199 -6.13 -0.12 -1.92
CA SER A 199 -7.22 -0.56 -2.80
C SER A 199 -7.34 -2.09 -2.91
N VAL A 200 -6.29 -2.86 -2.59
CA VAL A 200 -6.38 -4.34 -2.54
C VAL A 200 -7.38 -4.81 -1.46
N LEU A 201 -7.64 -3.98 -0.43
CA LEU A 201 -8.65 -4.26 0.58
C LEU A 201 -10.08 -4.29 0.02
N ASN A 202 -10.34 -3.76 -1.18
CA ASN A 202 -11.64 -3.96 -1.85
C ASN A 202 -11.94 -5.45 -2.06
N LYS A 203 -10.91 -6.26 -2.35
CA LYS A 203 -11.07 -7.72 -2.46
C LYS A 203 -11.37 -8.36 -1.10
N PHE A 204 -10.70 -7.89 -0.04
CA PHE A 204 -10.95 -8.32 1.33
C PHE A 204 -12.39 -7.97 1.74
N CYS A 205 -12.83 -6.72 1.53
CA CYS A 205 -14.18 -6.28 1.84
C CYS A 205 -15.23 -7.10 1.09
N TYR A 206 -15.01 -7.36 -0.20
CA TYR A 206 -15.91 -8.20 -1.00
C TYR A 206 -16.08 -9.60 -0.40
N VAL A 207 -14.99 -10.27 -0.04
CA VAL A 207 -15.05 -11.61 0.56
C VAL A 207 -15.77 -11.56 1.91
N MET A 208 -15.45 -10.59 2.74
CA MET A 208 -16.08 -10.40 4.07
C MET A 208 -17.58 -10.12 3.93
N GLU A 209 -17.98 -9.25 3.02
CA GLU A 209 -19.38 -8.92 2.76
C GLU A 209 -20.18 -10.16 2.34
N TYR A 210 -19.67 -10.91 1.36
CA TYR A 210 -20.37 -12.13 0.93
C TYR A 210 -20.35 -13.23 1.99
N SER A 211 -19.29 -13.34 2.79
CA SER A 211 -19.26 -14.24 3.96
C SER A 211 -20.31 -13.85 4.98
N MET A 212 -20.50 -12.57 5.24
CA MET A 212 -21.55 -12.03 6.12
C MET A 212 -22.95 -12.41 5.61
N TYR A 213 -23.23 -12.18 4.33
CA TYR A 213 -24.53 -12.55 3.75
C TYR A 213 -24.80 -14.03 3.90
N LYS A 214 -23.80 -14.89 3.63
CA LYS A 214 -23.92 -16.34 3.80
C LYS A 214 -24.10 -16.75 5.26
N THR A 215 -23.48 -16.06 6.20
CA THR A 215 -23.61 -16.31 7.65
C THR A 215 -25.04 -16.01 8.13
N ILE A 216 -25.58 -14.84 7.78
CA ILE A 216 -26.95 -14.43 8.11
C ILE A 216 -27.96 -15.35 7.39
N ALA A 217 -27.72 -15.67 6.11
CA ALA A 217 -28.56 -16.56 5.32
C ALA A 217 -28.69 -17.95 5.94
N ARG A 218 -27.57 -18.47 6.47
CA ARG A 218 -27.57 -19.77 7.18
C ARG A 218 -28.39 -19.72 8.45
N LYS A 219 -28.26 -18.66 9.28
CA LYS A 219 -29.14 -18.45 10.46
C LYS A 219 -30.60 -18.40 10.07
N MET A 220 -30.94 -17.65 9.00
CA MET A 220 -32.30 -17.45 8.55
C MET A 220 -32.87 -18.58 7.66
N ARG A 221 -32.10 -19.62 7.40
CA ARG A 221 -32.45 -20.73 6.51
C ARG A 221 -32.94 -20.24 5.14
N CYS A 222 -32.26 -19.27 4.56
CA CYS A 222 -32.60 -18.67 3.26
C CYS A 222 -31.36 -18.48 2.39
N SER A 223 -31.51 -17.97 1.16
CA SER A 223 -30.37 -17.69 0.28
C SER A 223 -29.71 -16.35 0.64
N ALA A 224 -28.40 -16.23 0.38
CA ALA A 224 -27.66 -14.97 0.55
C ALA A 224 -28.26 -13.81 -0.28
N ALA A 225 -28.85 -14.11 -1.44
CA ALA A 225 -29.54 -13.13 -2.27
C ALA A 225 -30.79 -12.56 -1.57
N LYS A 226 -31.56 -13.41 -0.88
CA LYS A 226 -32.70 -12.96 -0.07
C LYS A 226 -32.26 -12.06 1.08
N VAL A 227 -31.19 -12.41 1.79
CA VAL A 227 -30.61 -11.57 2.85
C VAL A 227 -30.20 -10.21 2.28
N LYS A 228 -29.43 -10.19 1.20
CA LYS A 228 -29.03 -8.95 0.55
C LYS A 228 -30.26 -8.09 0.19
N LYS A 229 -31.26 -8.67 -0.48
CA LYS A 229 -32.49 -7.94 -0.86
C LYS A 229 -33.24 -7.41 0.35
N LYS A 230 -33.36 -8.20 1.44
CA LYS A 230 -34.10 -7.82 2.65
C LYS A 230 -33.51 -6.63 3.39
N TYR A 231 -32.16 -6.61 3.49
CA TYR A 231 -31.44 -5.67 4.33
C TYR A 231 -30.71 -4.57 3.53
N THR A 232 -30.91 -4.47 2.22
CA THR A 232 -30.33 -3.38 1.41
C THR A 232 -31.42 -2.36 1.06
N ARG A 233 -31.24 -1.10 1.50
CA ARG A 233 -32.05 0.05 1.11
C ARG A 233 -31.12 1.12 0.58
N ASP A 234 -31.48 1.77 -0.49
CA ASP A 234 -30.69 2.84 -1.13
C ASP A 234 -29.20 2.47 -1.38
N ARG A 235 -28.95 1.21 -1.78
CA ARG A 235 -27.61 0.62 -1.99
C ARG A 235 -26.79 0.45 -0.71
N ILE A 236 -27.34 0.69 0.45
CA ILE A 236 -26.69 0.50 1.76
C ILE A 236 -27.27 -0.75 2.41
N PHE A 237 -26.39 -1.66 2.80
CA PHE A 237 -26.79 -2.81 3.62
C PHE A 237 -26.81 -2.38 5.09
N GLY A 238 -27.97 -2.51 5.73
CA GLY A 238 -28.16 -2.12 7.12
C GLY A 238 -29.27 -2.94 7.77
N ILE A 239 -29.22 -3.08 9.08
CA ILE A 239 -30.21 -3.77 9.89
C ILE A 239 -30.80 -2.73 10.85
N GLU A 240 -32.09 -2.48 10.73
CA GLU A 240 -32.83 -1.62 11.65
C GLU A 240 -33.14 -2.38 12.93
N TYR A 241 -32.98 -1.74 14.07
CA TYR A 241 -33.33 -2.27 15.38
C TYR A 241 -33.86 -1.15 16.27
N GLU A 242 -34.78 -1.51 17.14
CA GLU A 242 -35.29 -0.60 18.14
C GLU A 242 -34.41 -0.69 19.39
N THR A 243 -33.98 0.45 19.89
CA THR A 243 -33.37 0.55 21.22
C THR A 243 -34.46 0.61 22.26
N LYS A 244 -34.43 -0.28 23.24
CA LYS A 244 -35.32 -0.21 24.41
C LYS A 244 -34.92 0.98 25.28
#